data_8b389d1b2fb0783d5ae18da29d814401
#
_entry.id   8b389d1b2fb0783d5ae18da29d814401
#
_cell.length_a   1.000
_cell.length_b   1.000
_cell.length_c   1.000
_cell.angle_alpha   90.00
_cell.angle_beta   90.00
_cell.angle_gamma   90.00
#
_symmetry.space_group_name_H-M   'P 1'
#
loop_
_entity.id
_entity.type
_entity.pdbx_description
1 polymer ?
#
loop_
_entity_poly.entity_id
_entity_poly.type
_entity_poly.pdbx_seq_one_letter_code
_entity_poly.pdbx_strand_id
1 'polypeptide(L)'
;IAGVGYSQNFRRWNKRVKQKDGVLRIVFGLGTMSTKRGYARTISLTNAYLRPDGQNPEKIAIHSQERFHVIDRENPNELTTLDIKKEWPQLIEHHPDFDAYAQVYCYDSEGGCLSSLMKTTKKIDVGSKVCLTFDNFPKKYPNFFERMKKTLPLLESSMGLPADIEFAYEPLDDSFCLIQ
;
A
#
# COMPACT_ATOMS: atom_id res chain seq x y z
N ILE A 1 3.01 4.49 -6.34
CA ILE A 1 3.15 3.47 -5.28
C ILE A 1 4.64 3.31 -4.97
N ALA A 2 4.97 3.22 -3.69
CA ALA A 2 6.32 2.87 -3.26
C ALA A 2 6.25 1.80 -2.17
N GLY A 3 7.38 1.18 -1.85
CA GLY A 3 7.37 0.16 -0.81
C GLY A 3 8.69 -0.52 -0.58
N VAL A 4 8.62 -1.53 0.29
CA VAL A 4 9.71 -2.45 0.55
C VAL A 4 9.26 -3.87 0.25
N GLY A 5 10.17 -4.67 -0.28
CA GLY A 5 9.97 -6.07 -0.58
C GLY A 5 11.00 -6.93 0.15
N TYR A 6 10.55 -8.01 0.76
CA TYR A 6 11.39 -8.97 1.46
C TYR A 6 11.26 -10.34 0.81
N SER A 7 12.36 -11.00 0.53
CA SER A 7 12.37 -12.35 -0.03
C SER A 7 11.84 -13.39 0.96
N GLN A 8 11.97 -13.13 2.26
CA GLN A 8 11.47 -13.99 3.31
C GLN A 8 10.53 -13.26 4.27
N ASN A 9 9.50 -13.97 4.71
CA ASN A 9 8.54 -13.47 5.68
C ASN A 9 8.83 -14.06 7.07
N PHE A 10 9.57 -13.35 7.91
CA PHE A 10 9.89 -13.76 9.27
C PHE A 10 8.71 -13.59 10.26
N ARG A 11 7.67 -12.84 9.88
CA ARG A 11 6.47 -12.64 10.70
C ARG A 11 5.25 -13.23 10.02
N ARG A 12 5.03 -14.51 10.16
CA ARG A 12 3.85 -15.19 9.62
C ARG A 12 2.61 -14.83 10.45
N TRP A 13 1.64 -14.17 9.84
CA TRP A 13 0.38 -13.78 10.48
C TRP A 13 -0.76 -14.77 10.23
N ASN A 14 -0.56 -15.75 9.35
CA ASN A 14 -1.54 -16.77 9.01
C ASN A 14 -0.84 -18.09 8.71
N LYS A 15 -1.49 -19.22 9.01
CA LYS A 15 -0.96 -20.57 8.73
C LYS A 15 -0.69 -20.82 7.24
N ARG A 16 -1.41 -20.12 6.35
CA ARG A 16 -1.24 -20.19 4.89
C ARG A 16 -0.04 -19.39 4.37
N VAL A 17 0.54 -18.53 5.19
CA VAL A 17 1.70 -17.73 4.82
C VAL A 17 2.96 -18.43 5.31
N LYS A 18 3.85 -18.78 4.39
CA LYS A 18 5.12 -19.45 4.68
C LYS A 18 6.26 -18.44 4.76
N GLN A 19 7.37 -18.81 5.37
CA GLN A 19 8.56 -17.97 5.45
C GLN A 19 9.08 -17.57 4.06
N LYS A 20 9.11 -18.52 3.12
CA LYS A 20 9.63 -18.32 1.75
C LYS A 20 8.66 -17.61 0.80
N ASP A 21 7.49 -17.19 1.29
CA ASP A 21 6.46 -16.61 0.41
C ASP A 21 6.81 -15.22 -0.10
N GLY A 22 7.82 -14.58 0.45
CA GLY A 22 8.08 -13.17 0.20
C GLY A 22 6.94 -12.27 0.68
N VAL A 23 7.26 -11.04 0.99
CA VAL A 23 6.29 -10.07 1.48
C VAL A 23 6.59 -8.69 0.95
N LEU A 24 5.54 -7.96 0.57
CA LEU A 24 5.62 -6.55 0.21
C LEU A 24 4.93 -5.70 1.27
N ARG A 25 5.45 -4.51 1.47
CA ARG A 25 4.79 -3.44 2.19
C ARG A 25 4.69 -2.25 1.26
N ILE A 26 3.47 -1.89 0.89
CA ILE A 26 3.21 -0.83 -0.09
C ILE A 26 2.52 0.37 0.56
N VAL A 27 2.83 1.54 0.05
CA VAL A 27 2.26 2.83 0.46
C VAL A 27 1.96 3.68 -0.78
N PHE A 28 1.06 4.62 -0.63
CA PHE A 28 0.89 5.74 -1.55
C PHE A 28 1.88 6.85 -1.21
N GLY A 29 2.43 7.52 -2.22
CA GLY A 29 3.47 8.54 -2.10
C GLY A 29 4.88 7.95 -2.04
N LEU A 30 5.80 8.66 -1.42
CA LEU A 30 7.20 8.23 -1.30
C LEU A 30 7.38 7.07 -0.32
N GLY A 31 8.38 6.22 -0.56
CA GLY A 31 8.66 5.00 0.20
C GLY A 31 9.00 5.19 1.69
N THR A 32 9.30 6.40 2.11
CA THR A 32 9.65 6.77 3.49
C THR A 32 8.63 6.36 4.57
N MET A 33 7.39 6.05 4.16
CA MET A 33 6.33 5.56 5.07
C MET A 33 6.20 4.04 5.06
N SER A 34 6.85 3.33 4.14
CA SER A 34 6.69 1.87 3.96
C SER A 34 7.21 1.06 5.16
N THR A 35 8.21 1.55 5.86
CA THR A 35 8.80 0.91 7.04
C THR A 35 8.03 1.19 8.33
N LYS A 36 7.21 2.24 8.36
CA LYS A 36 6.43 2.61 9.56
C LYS A 36 5.35 1.57 9.87
N ARG A 37 5.30 1.15 11.13
CA ARG A 37 4.30 0.19 11.62
C ARG A 37 2.90 0.79 11.51
N GLY A 38 1.95 0.03 10.94
CA GLY A 38 0.55 0.43 10.87
C GLY A 38 0.17 1.32 9.68
N TYR A 39 1.13 1.72 8.82
CA TYR A 39 0.83 2.57 7.67
C TYR A 39 0.84 1.82 6.33
N ALA A 40 1.76 0.87 6.18
CA ALA A 40 1.91 0.17 4.92
C ALA A 40 0.98 -1.04 4.81
N ARG A 41 0.35 -1.20 3.64
CA ARG A 41 -0.39 -2.42 3.32
C ARG A 41 0.61 -3.57 3.14
N THR A 42 0.55 -4.55 4.02
CA THR A 42 1.38 -5.75 3.94
C THR A 42 0.71 -6.82 3.09
N ILE A 43 1.42 -7.37 2.11
CA ILE A 43 0.91 -8.32 1.13
C ILE A 43 1.89 -9.49 1.02
N SER A 44 1.41 -10.72 1.23
CA SER A 44 2.17 -11.92 0.88
C SER A 44 2.13 -12.16 -0.62
N LEU A 45 3.26 -12.47 -1.24
CA LEU A 45 3.31 -12.73 -2.69
C LEU A 45 2.56 -13.97 -3.13
N THR A 46 2.36 -14.94 -2.23
CA THR A 46 1.61 -16.18 -2.51
C THR A 46 0.14 -16.10 -2.10
N ASN A 47 -0.18 -15.29 -1.08
CA ASN A 47 -1.53 -15.15 -0.54
C ASN A 47 -1.88 -13.67 -0.38
N ALA A 48 -1.93 -12.95 -1.48
CA ALA A 48 -2.01 -11.49 -1.54
C ALA A 48 -3.25 -10.89 -0.84
N TYR A 49 -4.34 -11.65 -0.75
CA TYR A 49 -5.59 -11.20 -0.13
C TYR A 49 -5.62 -11.36 1.40
N LEU A 50 -4.67 -12.11 1.97
CA LEU A 50 -4.57 -12.24 3.42
C LEU A 50 -4.00 -10.96 4.03
N ARG A 51 -4.73 -10.41 5.01
CA ARG A 51 -4.30 -9.26 5.79
C ARG A 51 -3.72 -9.70 7.13
N PRO A 52 -2.62 -9.09 7.61
CA PRO A 52 -2.11 -9.33 8.95
C PRO A 52 -3.14 -9.04 10.04
N ASP A 53 -3.97 -8.02 9.81
CA ASP A 53 -4.94 -7.50 10.77
C ASP A 53 -6.35 -8.11 10.59
N GLY A 54 -6.48 -9.04 9.63
CA GLY A 54 -7.76 -9.68 9.29
C GLY A 54 -8.64 -8.81 8.39
N GLN A 55 -9.92 -9.18 8.29
CA GLN A 55 -10.92 -8.52 7.43
C GLN A 55 -11.88 -7.62 8.22
N ASN A 56 -11.59 -7.36 9.49
CA ASN A 56 -12.42 -6.48 10.31
C ASN A 56 -12.29 -5.02 9.85
N PRO A 57 -13.40 -4.32 9.53
CA PRO A 57 -13.37 -2.94 9.04
C PRO A 57 -12.64 -1.96 9.96
N GLU A 58 -12.86 -2.06 11.26
CA GLU A 58 -12.20 -1.21 12.26
C GLU A 58 -10.68 -1.41 12.25
N LYS A 59 -10.21 -2.66 12.21
CA LYS A 59 -8.77 -2.95 12.12
C LYS A 59 -8.16 -2.47 10.81
N ILE A 60 -8.88 -2.60 9.71
CA ILE A 60 -8.46 -2.05 8.42
C ILE A 60 -8.31 -0.53 8.53
N ALA A 61 -9.26 0.13 9.16
CA ALA A 61 -9.21 1.57 9.36
C ALA A 61 -8.05 2.02 10.27
N ILE A 62 -7.84 1.33 11.40
CA ILE A 62 -6.76 1.63 12.35
C ILE A 62 -5.38 1.54 11.66
N HIS A 63 -5.19 0.54 10.78
CA HIS A 63 -3.92 0.27 10.12
C HIS A 63 -3.82 0.84 8.70
N SER A 64 -4.79 1.64 8.26
CA SER A 64 -4.72 2.29 6.96
C SER A 64 -3.83 3.52 7.01
N GLN A 65 -3.13 3.77 5.92
CA GLN A 65 -2.32 4.96 5.73
C GLN A 65 -3.17 6.23 5.82
N GLU A 66 -2.75 7.19 6.64
CA GLU A 66 -3.42 8.48 6.84
C GLU A 66 -2.70 9.64 6.19
N ARG A 67 -1.39 9.51 6.04
CA ARG A 67 -0.51 10.56 5.53
C ARG A 67 0.41 10.00 4.46
N PHE A 68 0.87 10.85 3.58
CA PHE A 68 1.88 10.51 2.58
C PHE A 68 2.91 11.62 2.46
N HIS A 69 4.09 11.26 2.00
CA HIS A 69 5.16 12.22 1.74
C HIS A 69 5.23 12.54 0.26
N VAL A 70 5.50 13.79 -0.03
CA VAL A 70 5.78 14.31 -1.36
C VAL A 70 7.03 15.18 -1.32
N ILE A 71 7.65 15.36 -2.48
CA ILE A 71 8.71 16.36 -2.66
C ILE A 71 8.05 17.62 -3.21
N ASP A 72 8.23 18.72 -2.49
CA ASP A 72 7.81 20.03 -2.99
C ASP A 72 8.75 20.46 -4.11
N ARG A 73 8.16 20.90 -5.24
CA ARG A 73 8.96 21.38 -6.39
C ARG A 73 9.70 22.68 -6.10
N GLU A 74 9.16 23.50 -5.21
CA GLU A 74 9.79 24.76 -4.79
C GLU A 74 10.91 24.54 -3.78
N ASN A 75 10.78 23.47 -2.95
CA ASN A 75 11.75 23.08 -1.94
C ASN A 75 12.11 21.58 -2.06
N PRO A 76 12.84 21.15 -3.09
CA PRO A 76 13.07 19.74 -3.38
C PRO A 76 13.94 19.01 -2.35
N ASN A 77 14.56 19.74 -1.43
CA ASN A 77 15.35 19.16 -0.33
C ASN A 77 14.53 18.82 0.92
N GLU A 78 13.25 19.18 0.94
CA GLU A 78 12.38 18.93 2.08
C GLU A 78 11.23 18.00 1.72
N LEU A 79 10.94 17.09 2.66
CA LEU A 79 9.76 16.21 2.54
C LEU A 79 8.56 16.89 3.16
N THR A 80 7.54 17.11 2.34
CA THR A 80 6.25 17.60 2.82
C THR A 80 5.35 16.43 3.19
N THR A 81 4.74 16.48 4.37
CA THR A 81 3.77 15.49 4.84
C THR A 81 2.35 16.00 4.61
N LEU A 82 1.59 15.28 3.81
CA LEU A 82 0.21 15.59 3.49
C LEU A 82 -0.75 14.57 4.12
N ASP A 83 -1.95 15.03 4.46
CA ASP A 83 -3.02 14.21 5.03
C ASP A 83 -3.97 13.75 3.92
N ILE A 84 -4.16 12.44 3.77
CA ILE A 84 -4.96 11.86 2.69
C ILE A 84 -6.41 12.37 2.71
N LYS A 85 -7.00 12.50 3.89
CA LYS A 85 -8.39 12.97 4.02
C LYS A 85 -8.56 14.42 3.58
N LYS A 86 -7.58 15.26 3.89
CA LYS A 86 -7.59 16.68 3.51
C LYS A 86 -7.34 16.87 2.01
N GLU A 87 -6.38 16.10 1.49
CA GLU A 87 -6.00 16.17 0.08
C GLU A 87 -6.93 15.38 -0.85
N TRP A 88 -7.87 14.62 -0.30
CA TRP A 88 -8.77 13.76 -1.08
C TRP A 88 -9.44 14.43 -2.27
N PRO A 89 -10.01 15.65 -2.15
CA PRO A 89 -10.63 16.32 -3.30
C PRO A 89 -9.67 16.57 -4.44
N GLN A 90 -8.44 17.03 -4.13
CA GLN A 90 -7.41 17.27 -5.12
C GLN A 90 -6.83 15.99 -5.71
N LEU A 91 -6.68 14.94 -4.88
CA LEU A 91 -6.21 13.64 -5.34
C LEU A 91 -7.15 13.04 -6.39
N ILE A 92 -8.46 13.16 -6.22
CA ILE A 92 -9.43 12.66 -7.21
C ILE A 92 -9.46 13.52 -8.46
N GLU A 93 -9.34 14.83 -8.33
CA GLU A 93 -9.36 15.75 -9.46
C GLU A 93 -8.13 15.56 -10.37
N HIS A 94 -6.94 15.42 -9.78
CA HIS A 94 -5.68 15.33 -10.52
C HIS A 94 -5.26 13.89 -10.84
N HIS A 95 -5.79 12.90 -10.11
CA HIS A 95 -5.49 11.48 -10.28
C HIS A 95 -6.76 10.64 -10.34
N PRO A 96 -7.54 10.72 -11.44
CA PRO A 96 -8.84 10.03 -11.54
C PRO A 96 -8.72 8.49 -11.40
N ASP A 97 -7.56 7.93 -11.71
CA ASP A 97 -7.26 6.50 -11.56
C ASP A 97 -6.82 6.10 -10.15
N PHE A 98 -6.75 7.06 -9.20
CA PHE A 98 -6.26 6.81 -7.85
C PHE A 98 -7.01 5.65 -7.16
N ASP A 99 -8.34 5.62 -7.22
CA ASP A 99 -9.14 4.53 -6.66
C ASP A 99 -8.86 3.19 -7.32
N ALA A 100 -8.45 3.20 -8.57
CA ALA A 100 -8.19 1.99 -9.33
C ALA A 100 -7.09 1.13 -8.73
N TYR A 101 -6.06 1.73 -8.14
CA TYR A 101 -4.96 1.02 -7.50
C TYR A 101 -5.01 1.08 -5.97
N ALA A 102 -5.40 2.21 -5.37
CA ALA A 102 -5.44 2.38 -3.92
C ALA A 102 -6.68 1.76 -3.28
N GLN A 103 -7.77 1.70 -4.02
CA GLN A 103 -9.07 1.18 -3.59
C GLN A 103 -9.53 1.83 -2.28
N VAL A 104 -10.12 3.00 -2.42
CA VAL A 104 -10.37 3.92 -1.31
C VAL A 104 -11.74 3.70 -0.70
N TYR A 105 -11.76 3.58 0.61
CA TYR A 105 -12.96 3.43 1.41
C TYR A 105 -13.07 4.52 2.47
N CYS A 106 -14.28 4.80 2.87
CA CYS A 106 -14.60 5.57 4.06
C CYS A 106 -15.01 4.62 5.17
N TYR A 107 -14.35 4.69 6.31
CA TYR A 107 -14.76 3.98 7.51
C TYR A 107 -15.67 4.87 8.33
N ASP A 108 -16.86 4.35 8.60
CA ASP A 108 -17.83 4.94 9.51
C ASP A 108 -17.67 4.29 10.89
N SER A 109 -17.28 5.08 11.89
CA SER A 109 -17.07 4.58 13.25
C SER A 109 -18.38 4.25 13.98
N GLU A 110 -19.49 4.90 13.64
CA GLU A 110 -20.79 4.63 14.24
C GLU A 110 -21.41 3.36 13.68
N GLY A 111 -21.36 3.18 12.36
CA GLY A 111 -21.88 1.99 11.69
C GLY A 111 -20.92 0.81 11.68
N GLY A 112 -19.64 1.00 12.03
CA GLY A 112 -18.60 -0.04 12.04
C GLY A 112 -18.32 -0.64 10.66
N CYS A 113 -18.57 0.09 9.58
CA CYS A 113 -18.50 -0.41 8.21
C CYS A 113 -17.58 0.42 7.30
N LEU A 114 -17.07 -0.25 6.24
CA LEU A 114 -16.34 0.37 5.14
C LEU A 114 -17.27 0.53 3.93
N SER A 115 -17.38 1.74 3.41
CA SER A 115 -18.10 2.04 2.16
C SER A 115 -17.15 2.64 1.13
N SER A 116 -17.30 2.23 -0.15
CA SER A 116 -16.46 2.77 -1.22
C SER A 116 -16.68 4.27 -1.36
N LEU A 117 -15.62 5.04 -1.32
CA LEU A 117 -15.69 6.50 -1.40
C LEU A 117 -16.13 6.97 -2.79
N MET A 118 -15.76 6.25 -3.84
CA MET A 118 -16.13 6.54 -5.23
C MET A 118 -17.62 6.31 -5.54
N LYS A 119 -18.29 5.49 -4.75
CA LYS A 119 -19.72 5.19 -4.89
C LYS A 119 -20.62 6.04 -4.01
N THR A 120 -20.02 6.87 -3.17
CA THR A 120 -20.75 7.65 -2.16
C THR A 120 -20.73 9.12 -2.54
N THR A 121 -21.89 9.69 -2.74
CA THR A 121 -22.08 11.15 -2.84
C THR A 121 -21.98 11.86 -1.48
N LYS A 122 -21.81 11.10 -0.40
CA LYS A 122 -21.66 11.63 0.94
C LYS A 122 -20.35 12.39 1.08
N LYS A 123 -20.44 13.59 1.63
CA LYS A 123 -19.26 14.31 2.13
C LYS A 123 -18.56 13.45 3.19
N ILE A 124 -17.23 13.49 3.20
CA ILE A 124 -16.45 12.81 4.24
C ILE A 124 -16.70 13.57 5.54
N ASP A 125 -17.45 12.97 6.44
CA ASP A 125 -17.77 13.58 7.74
C ASP A 125 -16.54 13.69 8.64
N VAL A 126 -16.59 14.56 9.62
CA VAL A 126 -15.46 14.82 10.55
C VAL A 126 -15.01 13.54 11.25
N GLY A 127 -15.95 12.68 11.66
CA GLY A 127 -15.68 11.40 12.34
C GLY A 127 -15.24 10.24 11.41
N SER A 128 -15.34 10.39 10.11
CA SER A 128 -15.01 9.34 9.15
C SER A 128 -13.51 9.29 8.85
N LYS A 129 -12.99 8.08 8.59
CA LYS A 129 -11.60 7.85 8.19
C LYS A 129 -11.50 7.39 6.74
N VAL A 130 -10.64 8.04 5.97
CA VAL A 130 -10.29 7.58 4.62
C VAL A 130 -9.29 6.44 4.72
N CYS A 131 -9.57 5.33 4.05
CA CYS A 131 -8.79 4.10 4.12
C CYS A 131 -8.30 3.69 2.73
N LEU A 132 -6.99 3.57 2.56
CA LEU A 132 -6.36 2.99 1.38
C LEU A 132 -6.21 1.47 1.61
N THR A 133 -7.00 0.67 0.92
CA THR A 133 -7.04 -0.77 1.20
C THR A 133 -6.13 -1.60 0.31
N PHE A 134 -5.87 -1.16 -0.92
CA PHE A 134 -5.09 -1.88 -1.94
C PHE A 134 -5.56 -3.33 -2.20
N ASP A 135 -6.82 -3.66 -1.88
CA ASP A 135 -7.29 -5.05 -1.95
C ASP A 135 -7.36 -5.59 -3.38
N ASN A 136 -7.69 -4.74 -4.35
CA ASN A 136 -7.71 -5.14 -5.76
C ASN A 136 -6.34 -5.02 -6.45
N PHE A 137 -5.36 -4.42 -5.80
CA PHE A 137 -4.05 -4.18 -6.38
C PHE A 137 -3.41 -5.46 -6.95
N PRO A 138 -3.40 -6.61 -6.23
CA PRO A 138 -2.83 -7.85 -6.76
C PRO A 138 -3.54 -8.39 -8.01
N LYS A 139 -4.84 -8.17 -8.10
CA LYS A 139 -5.64 -8.61 -9.25
C LYS A 139 -5.49 -7.68 -10.45
N LYS A 140 -5.39 -6.38 -10.19
CA LYS A 140 -5.34 -5.37 -11.24
C LYS A 140 -3.95 -5.25 -11.87
N TYR A 141 -2.90 -5.48 -11.07
CA TYR A 141 -1.51 -5.37 -11.49
C TYR A 141 -0.73 -6.69 -11.33
N PRO A 142 -1.17 -7.77 -11.99
CA PRO A 142 -0.54 -9.08 -11.83
C PRO A 142 0.92 -9.10 -12.29
N ASN A 143 1.27 -8.32 -13.32
CA ASN A 143 2.65 -8.23 -13.84
C ASN A 143 3.62 -7.74 -12.77
N PHE A 144 3.23 -6.74 -11.97
CA PHE A 144 4.03 -6.26 -10.85
C PHE A 144 4.32 -7.40 -9.85
N PHE A 145 3.28 -8.17 -9.47
CA PHE A 145 3.45 -9.28 -8.53
C PHE A 145 4.31 -10.40 -9.09
N GLU A 146 4.15 -10.75 -10.36
CA GLU A 146 4.99 -11.77 -11.02
C GLU A 146 6.45 -11.31 -11.15
N ARG A 147 6.67 -10.01 -11.40
CA ARG A 147 8.00 -9.40 -11.38
C ARG A 147 8.64 -9.52 -10.00
N MET A 148 7.92 -9.16 -8.94
CA MET A 148 8.42 -9.26 -7.56
C MET A 148 8.69 -10.70 -7.11
N LYS A 149 7.84 -11.66 -7.51
CA LYS A 149 8.04 -13.10 -7.26
C LYS A 149 9.31 -13.66 -7.92
N LYS A 150 9.75 -13.07 -9.02
CA LYS A 150 10.99 -13.44 -9.70
C LYS A 150 12.20 -12.72 -9.13
N THR A 151 12.07 -11.42 -8.89
CA THR A 151 13.18 -10.55 -8.46
C THR A 151 13.67 -10.91 -7.06
N LEU A 152 12.79 -11.07 -6.08
CA LEU A 152 13.22 -11.31 -4.70
C LEU A 152 13.99 -12.63 -4.50
N PRO A 153 13.52 -13.80 -5.02
CA PRO A 153 14.29 -15.02 -4.92
C PRO A 153 15.60 -14.99 -5.73
N LEU A 154 15.62 -14.27 -6.86
CA LEU A 154 16.84 -14.11 -7.65
C LEU A 154 17.91 -13.34 -6.86
N LEU A 155 17.54 -12.24 -6.22
CA LEU A 155 18.44 -11.47 -5.36
C LEU A 155 18.92 -12.31 -4.16
N GLU A 156 18.01 -13.00 -3.48
CA GLU A 156 18.37 -13.89 -2.36
C GLU A 156 19.38 -14.97 -2.80
N SER A 157 19.12 -15.61 -3.95
CA SER A 157 20.03 -16.62 -4.50
C SER A 157 21.40 -16.04 -4.88
N SER A 158 21.42 -14.84 -5.46
CA SER A 158 22.67 -14.18 -5.89
C SER A 158 23.51 -13.69 -4.71
N MET A 159 22.85 -13.26 -3.64
CA MET A 159 23.53 -12.74 -2.44
C MET A 159 23.86 -13.83 -1.41
N GLY A 160 23.20 -14.99 -1.49
CA GLY A 160 23.29 -16.06 -0.49
C GLY A 160 22.66 -15.73 0.86
N LEU A 161 21.89 -14.64 0.94
CA LEU A 161 21.25 -14.11 2.14
C LEU A 161 19.83 -13.65 1.80
N PRO A 162 18.90 -13.63 2.78
CA PRO A 162 17.61 -13.00 2.58
C PRO A 162 17.76 -11.56 2.09
N ALA A 163 17.05 -11.24 1.01
CA ALA A 163 17.09 -9.93 0.39
C ALA A 163 15.92 -9.05 0.83
N ASP A 164 16.20 -7.79 1.05
CA ASP A 164 15.22 -6.73 1.13
C ASP A 164 15.52 -5.65 0.08
N ILE A 165 14.49 -5.05 -0.45
CA ILE A 165 14.59 -4.04 -1.50
C ILE A 165 13.65 -2.89 -1.22
N GLU A 166 14.05 -1.69 -1.62
CA GLU A 166 13.14 -0.56 -1.78
C GLU A 166 12.77 -0.38 -3.25
N PHE A 167 11.52 -0.07 -3.51
CA PHE A 167 11.02 0.08 -4.88
C PHE A 167 10.03 1.23 -5.03
N ALA A 168 9.94 1.74 -6.24
CA ALA A 168 8.84 2.57 -6.73
C ALA A 168 8.15 1.87 -7.91
N TYR A 169 6.85 2.04 -8.00
CA TYR A 169 6.01 1.49 -9.06
C TYR A 169 4.94 2.49 -9.48
N GLU A 170 4.89 2.78 -10.77
CA GLU A 170 3.83 3.60 -11.35
C GLU A 170 2.80 2.69 -12.03
N PRO A 171 1.57 2.60 -11.46
CA PRO A 171 0.55 1.70 -11.96
C PRO A 171 -0.01 2.05 -13.34
N LEU A 172 0.09 3.31 -13.77
CA LEU A 172 -0.50 3.78 -15.02
C LEU A 172 0.27 3.30 -16.25
N ASP A 173 1.58 3.26 -16.18
CA ASP A 173 2.46 2.84 -17.28
C ASP A 173 3.22 1.54 -17.02
N ASP A 174 2.92 0.84 -15.89
CA ASP A 174 3.60 -0.38 -15.42
C ASP A 174 5.12 -0.19 -15.24
N SER A 175 5.58 1.04 -15.00
CA SER A 175 6.99 1.30 -14.76
C SER A 175 7.40 0.89 -13.34
N PHE A 176 8.58 0.28 -13.23
CA PHE A 176 9.11 -0.26 -12.00
C PHE A 176 10.57 0.12 -11.82
N CYS A 177 10.91 0.64 -10.66
CA CYS A 177 12.26 1.02 -10.29
C CYS A 177 12.66 0.37 -8.96
N LEU A 178 13.82 -0.27 -8.93
CA LEU A 178 14.52 -0.63 -7.70
C LEU A 178 15.33 0.59 -7.24
N ILE A 179 15.14 0.99 -5.99
CA ILE A 179 15.80 2.15 -5.39
C ILE A 179 17.00 1.69 -4.57
N GLN A 180 16.84 0.58 -3.82
CA GLN A 180 17.88 0.01 -2.97
C GLN A 180 17.72 -1.51 -2.88
#